data_790a2abbe25423d9a6c26065c73ea27f
#
_entry.id   790a2abbe25423d9a6c26065c73ea27f
#
_cell.length_a   1.000
_cell.length_b   1.000
_cell.length_c   1.000
_cell.angle_alpha   90.00
_cell.angle_beta   90.00
_cell.angle_gamma   90.00
#
_symmetry.space_group_name_H-M   'P 1'
#
loop_
_entity.id
_entity.type
_entity.pdbx_description
1 polymer ?
#
loop_
_entity_poly.entity_id
_entity_poly.type
_entity_poly.pdbx_seq_one_letter_code
_entity_poly.pdbx_strand_id
1 'polypeptide(L)'
;MFKTNPPSKRIARRLIVAIVLFSTLITLLTSAYQLYGYYKRDMNTIHSHLHEIETVYLSSIAAQVWVADQDEMRVLLQGVLNIPNIVYIEVIEEGRTWLQTGKMQTNNKIERNFPIYYSHRGQKLHIGDLYVQATLENVYQNLYDQAVTI
;
A
#
# COMPACT_ATOMS: atom_id res chain seq x y z
N MET A 1 10.00 -22.14 -65.95
CA MET A 1 9.87 -23.25 -65.01
C MET A 1 10.72 -22.90 -63.80
N PHE A 2 10.11 -22.19 -62.81
CA PHE A 2 10.85 -21.77 -61.59
C PHE A 2 10.89 -22.93 -60.62
N LYS A 3 12.09 -23.49 -60.40
CA LYS A 3 12.36 -24.52 -59.40
C LYS A 3 12.47 -23.85 -58.03
N THR A 4 11.38 -23.81 -57.27
CA THR A 4 11.40 -23.40 -55.85
C THR A 4 12.04 -24.54 -55.07
N ASN A 5 13.32 -24.34 -54.68
CA ASN A 5 13.96 -25.23 -53.72
C ASN A 5 13.24 -25.10 -52.37
N PRO A 6 12.78 -26.22 -51.78
CA PRO A 6 12.19 -26.14 -50.42
C PRO A 6 13.23 -25.65 -49.44
N PRO A 7 12.90 -24.70 -48.58
CA PRO A 7 13.83 -24.21 -47.56
C PRO A 7 14.31 -25.39 -46.70
N SER A 8 15.64 -25.49 -46.52
CA SER A 8 16.22 -26.61 -45.81
C SER A 8 15.56 -26.66 -44.40
N LYS A 9 15.05 -27.83 -44.01
CA LYS A 9 14.34 -28.06 -42.72
C LYS A 9 15.09 -27.49 -41.51
N ARG A 10 16.41 -27.34 -41.61
CA ARG A 10 17.28 -26.73 -40.56
C ARG A 10 17.08 -25.20 -40.44
N ILE A 11 16.88 -24.50 -41.57
CA ILE A 11 16.68 -23.04 -41.56
C ILE A 11 15.28 -22.73 -41.07
N ALA A 12 14.27 -23.44 -41.50
CA ALA A 12 12.89 -23.28 -41.05
C ALA A 12 12.77 -23.50 -39.50
N ARG A 13 13.42 -24.56 -39.00
CA ARG A 13 13.45 -24.84 -37.54
C ARG A 13 14.12 -23.73 -36.75
N ARG A 14 15.25 -23.19 -37.21
CA ARG A 14 15.95 -22.08 -36.56
C ARG A 14 15.09 -20.82 -36.54
N LEU A 15 14.39 -20.52 -37.62
CA LEU A 15 13.50 -19.37 -37.72
C LEU A 15 12.33 -19.49 -36.76
N ILE A 16 11.67 -20.65 -36.68
CA ILE A 16 10.57 -20.92 -35.75
C ILE A 16 11.05 -20.75 -34.27
N VAL A 17 12.20 -21.34 -33.93
CA VAL A 17 12.76 -21.22 -32.60
C VAL A 17 13.07 -19.75 -32.23
N ALA A 18 13.65 -18.99 -33.17
CA ALA A 18 13.94 -17.59 -32.99
C ALA A 18 12.67 -16.76 -32.76
N ILE A 19 11.61 -17.00 -33.55
CA ILE A 19 10.32 -16.31 -33.39
C ILE A 19 9.69 -16.63 -32.03
N VAL A 20 9.67 -17.91 -31.64
CA VAL A 20 9.11 -18.34 -30.36
C VAL A 20 9.88 -17.71 -29.19
N LEU A 21 11.22 -17.74 -29.22
CA LEU A 21 12.04 -17.12 -28.17
C LEU A 21 11.82 -15.62 -28.09
N PHE A 22 11.75 -14.92 -29.22
CA PHE A 22 11.51 -13.48 -29.27
C PHE A 22 10.12 -13.11 -28.75
N SER A 23 9.09 -13.86 -29.16
CA SER A 23 7.72 -13.69 -28.69
C SER A 23 7.62 -13.92 -27.17
N THR A 24 8.25 -14.99 -26.67
CA THR A 24 8.29 -15.28 -25.23
C THR A 24 9.00 -14.16 -24.46
N LEU A 25 10.12 -13.65 -24.98
CA LEU A 25 10.84 -12.55 -24.35
C LEU A 25 10.00 -11.29 -24.25
N ILE A 26 9.31 -10.91 -25.34
CA ILE A 26 8.41 -9.74 -25.34
C ILE A 26 7.28 -9.93 -24.33
N THR A 27 6.67 -11.11 -24.29
CA THR A 27 5.58 -11.40 -23.35
C THR A 27 6.06 -11.27 -21.90
N LEU A 28 7.23 -11.82 -21.58
CA LEU A 28 7.81 -11.71 -20.24
C LEU A 28 8.10 -10.25 -19.83
N LEU A 29 8.66 -9.47 -20.75
CA LEU A 29 8.95 -8.04 -20.49
C LEU A 29 7.65 -7.24 -20.28
N THR A 30 6.63 -7.50 -21.08
CA THR A 30 5.33 -6.82 -20.95
C THR A 30 4.64 -7.20 -19.64
N SER A 31 4.65 -8.48 -19.28
CA SER A 31 4.08 -8.95 -18.01
C SER A 31 4.81 -8.35 -16.80
N ALA A 32 6.13 -8.31 -16.83
CA ALA A 32 6.94 -7.70 -15.77
C ALA A 32 6.64 -6.19 -15.62
N TYR A 33 6.51 -5.48 -16.73
CA TYR A 33 6.15 -4.06 -16.73
C TYR A 33 4.75 -3.81 -16.15
N GLN A 34 3.77 -4.64 -16.52
CA GLN A 34 2.41 -4.55 -15.97
C GLN A 34 2.37 -4.81 -14.46
N LEU A 35 3.02 -5.89 -13.99
CA LEU A 35 3.11 -6.21 -12.55
C LEU A 35 3.76 -5.08 -11.75
N TYR A 36 4.82 -4.48 -12.28
CA TYR A 36 5.46 -3.32 -11.65
C TYR A 36 4.51 -2.12 -11.55
N GLY A 37 3.72 -1.86 -12.60
CA GLY A 37 2.72 -0.79 -12.61
C GLY A 37 1.63 -0.99 -11.56
N TYR A 38 1.15 -2.21 -11.37
CA TYR A 38 0.15 -2.55 -10.35
C TYR A 38 0.71 -2.36 -8.94
N TYR A 39 1.90 -2.90 -8.68
CA TYR A 39 2.58 -2.72 -7.39
C TYR A 39 2.73 -1.25 -7.01
N LYS A 40 3.21 -0.42 -7.94
CA LYS A 40 3.39 1.01 -7.71
C LYS A 40 2.08 1.73 -7.42
N ARG A 41 1.00 1.36 -8.11
CA ARG A 41 -0.33 1.97 -7.90
C ARG A 41 -0.90 1.62 -6.53
N ASP A 42 -0.83 0.34 -6.14
CA ASP A 42 -1.33 -0.10 -4.84
C ASP A 42 -0.55 0.52 -3.69
N MET A 43 0.77 0.63 -3.80
CA MET A 43 1.60 1.33 -2.83
C MET A 43 1.26 2.82 -2.73
N ASN A 44 1.04 3.50 -3.86
CA ASN A 44 0.62 4.90 -3.85
C ASN A 44 -0.74 5.10 -3.17
N THR A 45 -1.66 4.17 -3.33
CA THR A 45 -2.97 4.20 -2.67
C THR A 45 -2.83 4.10 -1.15
N ILE A 46 -1.98 3.22 -0.64
CA ILE A 46 -1.71 3.11 0.80
C ILE A 46 -1.08 4.40 1.33
N HIS A 47 -0.10 4.97 0.62
CA HIS A 47 0.48 6.25 1.01
C HIS A 47 -0.53 7.40 0.99
N SER A 48 -1.46 7.40 0.04
CA SER A 48 -2.56 8.37 -0.02
C SER A 48 -3.49 8.26 1.19
N HIS A 49 -3.86 7.05 1.60
CA HIS A 49 -4.67 6.82 2.80
C HIS A 49 -3.95 7.27 4.08
N LEU A 50 -2.65 7.00 4.19
CA LEU A 50 -1.85 7.49 5.33
C LEU A 50 -1.76 9.02 5.35
N HIS A 51 -1.64 9.66 4.19
CA HIS A 51 -1.67 11.11 4.07
C HIS A 51 -3.04 11.72 4.39
N GLU A 52 -4.13 11.02 4.06
CA GLU A 52 -5.49 11.40 4.44
C GLU A 52 -5.64 11.43 5.96
N ILE A 53 -5.10 10.44 6.68
CA ILE A 53 -5.09 10.44 8.15
C ILE A 53 -4.39 11.68 8.68
N GLU A 54 -3.21 12.01 8.14
CA GLU A 54 -2.45 13.18 8.55
C GLU A 54 -3.20 14.51 8.30
N THR A 55 -3.83 14.65 7.14
CA THR A 55 -4.43 15.93 6.73
C THR A 55 -5.86 16.14 7.23
N VAL A 56 -6.64 15.06 7.35
CA VAL A 56 -8.07 15.14 7.66
C VAL A 56 -8.35 14.79 9.12
N TYR A 57 -7.78 13.70 9.61
CA TYR A 57 -8.13 13.16 10.93
C TYR A 57 -7.27 13.68 12.06
N LEU A 58 -6.00 14.02 11.81
CA LEU A 58 -5.05 14.36 12.88
C LEU A 58 -5.49 15.58 13.71
N SER A 59 -6.11 16.57 13.10
CA SER A 59 -6.64 17.75 13.81
C SER A 59 -7.79 17.41 14.75
N SER A 60 -8.69 16.52 14.32
CA SER A 60 -9.81 16.05 15.14
C SER A 60 -9.32 15.16 16.29
N ILE A 61 -8.33 14.30 16.01
CA ILE A 61 -7.66 13.48 17.02
C ILE A 61 -6.99 14.38 18.06
N ALA A 62 -6.29 15.42 17.64
CA ALA A 62 -5.63 16.38 18.55
C ALA A 62 -6.65 17.07 19.48
N ALA A 63 -7.81 17.44 18.96
CA ALA A 63 -8.86 18.04 19.77
C ALA A 63 -9.40 17.07 20.84
N GLN A 64 -9.61 15.80 20.50
CA GLN A 64 -10.08 14.79 21.44
C GLN A 64 -9.02 14.40 22.48
N VAL A 65 -7.75 14.31 22.11
CA VAL A 65 -6.64 14.11 23.06
C VAL A 65 -6.57 15.26 24.05
N TRP A 66 -6.73 16.51 23.58
CA TRP A 66 -6.70 17.68 24.45
C TRP A 66 -7.83 17.70 25.48
N VAL A 67 -9.04 17.29 25.09
CA VAL A 67 -10.22 17.22 25.99
C VAL A 67 -10.21 15.94 26.84
N ALA A 68 -9.36 14.97 26.51
CA ALA A 68 -9.28 13.64 27.11
C ALA A 68 -10.61 12.84 27.03
N ASP A 69 -11.36 13.03 25.95
CA ASP A 69 -12.61 12.31 25.69
C ASP A 69 -12.33 10.98 25.00
N GLN A 70 -12.32 9.91 25.80
CA GLN A 70 -12.05 8.55 25.30
C GLN A 70 -13.19 7.98 24.46
N ASP A 71 -14.42 8.34 24.72
CA ASP A 71 -15.58 7.76 24.01
C ASP A 71 -15.66 8.33 22.58
N GLU A 72 -15.54 9.63 22.43
CA GLU A 72 -15.47 10.24 21.10
C GLU A 72 -14.20 9.84 20.35
N MET A 73 -13.07 9.75 21.04
CA MET A 73 -11.82 9.26 20.44
C MET A 73 -11.98 7.85 19.90
N ARG A 74 -12.64 6.96 20.63
CA ARG A 74 -12.89 5.58 20.18
C ARG A 74 -13.70 5.54 18.89
N VAL A 75 -14.75 6.36 18.79
CA VAL A 75 -15.56 6.48 17.58
C VAL A 75 -14.74 7.01 16.40
N LEU A 76 -13.89 8.01 16.65
CA LEU A 76 -13.01 8.60 15.64
C LEU A 76 -11.99 7.59 15.12
N LEU A 77 -11.32 6.87 16.02
CA LEU A 77 -10.34 5.83 15.63
C LEU A 77 -10.99 4.67 14.88
N GLN A 78 -12.24 4.31 15.24
CA GLN A 78 -13.02 3.33 14.49
C GLN A 78 -13.30 3.81 13.05
N GLY A 79 -13.58 5.09 12.87
CA GLY A 79 -13.74 5.70 11.55
C GLY A 79 -12.45 5.60 10.72
N VAL A 80 -11.32 5.92 11.32
CA VAL A 80 -10.00 5.79 10.66
C VAL A 80 -9.66 4.33 10.34
N LEU A 81 -10.01 3.39 11.21
CA LEU A 81 -9.79 1.95 10.97
C LEU A 81 -10.60 1.42 9.77
N ASN A 82 -11.70 2.08 9.40
CA ASN A 82 -12.49 1.73 8.22
C ASN A 82 -11.84 2.18 6.90
N ILE A 83 -10.78 2.98 6.94
CA ILE A 83 -10.00 3.31 5.74
C ILE A 83 -9.33 2.02 5.22
N PRO A 84 -9.45 1.70 3.92
CA PRO A 84 -8.86 0.49 3.37
C PRO A 84 -7.38 0.35 3.68
N ASN A 85 -6.97 -0.87 4.00
CA ASN A 85 -5.61 -1.27 4.38
C ASN A 85 -5.12 -0.79 5.75
N ILE A 86 -5.84 0.06 6.46
CA ILE A 86 -5.49 0.41 7.84
C ILE A 86 -5.97 -0.73 8.75
N VAL A 87 -5.06 -1.28 9.56
CA VAL A 87 -5.31 -2.48 10.39
C VAL A 87 -5.13 -2.24 11.87
N TYR A 88 -4.32 -1.26 12.26
CA TYR A 88 -4.05 -0.94 13.66
C TYR A 88 -3.76 0.54 13.84
N ILE A 89 -4.28 1.10 14.92
CA ILE A 89 -4.09 2.49 15.31
C ILE A 89 -3.91 2.55 16.81
N GLU A 90 -2.95 3.36 17.25
CA GLU A 90 -2.65 3.58 18.64
C GLU A 90 -2.37 5.06 18.89
N VAL A 91 -2.99 5.61 19.92
CA VAL A 91 -2.70 6.96 20.44
C VAL A 91 -1.81 6.81 21.64
N ILE A 92 -0.67 7.46 21.58
CA ILE A 92 0.36 7.44 22.63
C ILE A 92 0.43 8.84 23.25
N GLU A 93 0.25 8.91 24.55
CA GLU A 93 0.39 10.13 25.34
C GLU A 93 1.46 9.91 26.43
N GLU A 94 2.40 10.84 26.52
CA GLU A 94 3.53 10.76 27.49
C GLU A 94 4.28 9.40 27.48
N GLY A 95 4.40 8.78 26.29
CA GLY A 95 5.07 7.50 26.12
C GLY A 95 4.25 6.28 26.57
N ARG A 96 2.97 6.46 26.87
CA ARG A 96 2.04 5.37 27.23
C ARG A 96 0.91 5.27 26.22
N THR A 97 0.48 4.05 25.95
CA THR A 97 -0.71 3.81 25.14
C THR A 97 -1.94 4.34 25.86
N TRP A 98 -2.56 5.38 25.31
CA TRP A 98 -3.81 5.94 25.82
C TRP A 98 -5.03 5.23 25.28
N LEU A 99 -5.05 4.96 23.96
CA LEU A 99 -6.11 4.20 23.30
C LEU A 99 -5.55 3.48 22.09
N GLN A 100 -6.07 2.29 21.83
CA GLN A 100 -5.68 1.49 20.65
C GLN A 100 -6.90 0.79 20.07
N THR A 101 -6.87 0.55 18.75
CA THR A 101 -7.92 -0.21 18.03
C THR A 101 -7.32 -0.97 16.85
N GLY A 102 -7.98 -2.07 16.47
CA GLY A 102 -7.53 -2.94 15.38
C GLY A 102 -6.63 -4.07 15.85
N LYS A 103 -5.99 -4.73 14.89
CA LYS A 103 -5.07 -5.86 15.14
C LYS A 103 -3.68 -5.51 14.62
N MET A 104 -2.71 -5.50 15.52
CA MET A 104 -1.30 -5.29 15.17
C MET A 104 -0.81 -6.45 14.29
N GLN A 105 -0.19 -6.11 13.18
CA GLN A 105 0.46 -7.08 12.29
C GLN A 105 1.97 -7.12 12.53
N THR A 106 2.56 -8.32 12.40
CA THR A 106 4.00 -8.51 12.55
C THR A 106 4.74 -8.35 11.22
N ASN A 107 4.14 -8.84 10.12
CA ASN A 107 4.75 -8.88 8.79
C ASN A 107 3.89 -8.13 7.77
N ASN A 108 4.46 -7.81 6.61
CA ASN A 108 3.76 -7.23 5.46
C ASN A 108 2.96 -5.97 5.81
N LYS A 109 3.59 -5.04 6.51
CA LYS A 109 2.98 -3.80 6.98
C LYS A 109 3.82 -2.57 6.63
N ILE A 110 3.15 -1.43 6.57
CA ILE A 110 3.76 -0.10 6.62
C ILE A 110 3.38 0.54 7.93
N GLU A 111 4.33 1.14 8.61
CA GLU A 111 4.14 1.86 9.87
C GLU A 111 4.38 3.35 9.66
N ARG A 112 3.55 4.14 10.30
CA ARG A 112 3.70 5.60 10.36
C ARG A 112 3.42 6.09 11.76
N ASN A 113 4.23 7.06 12.18
CA ASN A 113 4.02 7.79 13.41
C ASN A 113 3.79 9.27 13.10
N PHE A 114 2.67 9.80 13.55
CA PHE A 114 2.27 11.18 13.33
C PHE A 114 2.28 11.91 14.67
N PRO A 115 3.14 12.91 14.86
CA PRO A 115 3.11 13.70 16.10
C PRO A 115 1.82 14.52 16.16
N ILE A 116 1.13 14.45 17.30
CA ILE A 116 -0.12 15.17 17.55
C ILE A 116 0.21 16.51 18.19
N TYR A 117 -0.19 17.59 17.52
CA TYR A 117 -0.03 18.94 18.01
C TYR A 117 -1.39 19.60 18.25
N TYR A 118 -1.50 20.29 19.36
CA TYR A 118 -2.65 21.13 19.65
C TYR A 118 -2.24 22.58 19.78
N SER A 119 -3.00 23.49 19.15
CA SER A 119 -2.73 24.93 19.24
C SER A 119 -3.54 25.54 20.38
N HIS A 120 -2.88 25.94 21.44
CA HIS A 120 -3.48 26.63 22.57
C HIS A 120 -2.87 28.03 22.74
N ARG A 121 -3.70 29.06 22.74
CA ARG A 121 -3.29 30.48 22.89
C ARG A 121 -2.14 30.91 21.95
N GLY A 122 -2.15 30.42 20.70
CA GLY A 122 -1.13 30.74 19.71
C GLY A 122 0.17 29.93 19.83
N GLN A 123 0.27 29.01 20.80
CA GLN A 123 1.40 28.09 20.93
C GLN A 123 1.00 26.69 20.46
N LYS A 124 1.88 26.08 19.68
CA LYS A 124 1.72 24.72 19.18
C LYS A 124 2.39 23.76 20.17
N LEU A 125 1.59 22.97 20.88
CA LEU A 125 2.03 22.02 21.89
C LEU A 125 1.99 20.60 21.31
N HIS A 126 3.08 19.83 21.48
CA HIS A 126 3.06 18.39 21.20
C HIS A 126 2.37 17.69 22.37
N ILE A 127 1.26 17.00 22.10
CA ILE A 127 0.41 16.38 23.14
C ILE A 127 0.39 14.86 23.05
N GLY A 128 0.97 14.27 22.04
CA GLY A 128 1.03 12.82 21.86
C GLY A 128 1.48 12.43 20.47
N ASP A 129 1.40 11.15 20.18
CA ASP A 129 1.74 10.56 18.90
C ASP A 129 0.64 9.59 18.45
N LEU A 130 0.32 9.60 17.17
CA LEU A 130 -0.57 8.66 16.53
C LEU A 130 0.25 7.64 15.75
N TYR A 131 0.23 6.40 16.18
CA TYR A 131 0.88 5.29 15.49
C TYR A 131 -0.15 4.54 14.65
N VAL A 132 0.16 4.31 13.38
CA VAL A 132 -0.74 3.68 12.42
C VAL A 132 0.00 2.57 11.68
N GLN A 133 -0.65 1.42 11.54
CA GLN A 133 -0.18 0.33 10.68
C GLN A 133 -1.15 0.13 9.51
N ALA A 134 -0.60 0.06 8.31
CA ALA A 134 -1.30 -0.35 7.10
C ALA A 134 -0.79 -1.71 6.62
N THR A 135 -1.70 -2.59 6.19
CA THR A 135 -1.35 -3.91 5.66
C THR A 135 -0.91 -3.84 4.21
N LEU A 136 0.08 -4.63 3.84
CA LEU A 136 0.49 -4.91 2.46
C LEU A 136 -0.09 -6.22 1.93
N GLU A 137 -0.86 -6.94 2.73
CA GLU A 137 -1.37 -8.28 2.38
C GLU A 137 -2.23 -8.25 1.12
N ASN A 138 -3.11 -7.25 1.00
CA ASN A 138 -3.95 -7.05 -0.19
C ASN A 138 -3.11 -6.76 -1.44
N VAL A 139 -1.99 -6.04 -1.29
CA VAL A 139 -1.06 -5.75 -2.40
C VAL A 139 -0.46 -7.06 -2.93
N TYR A 140 0.01 -7.92 -2.04
CA TYR A 140 0.60 -9.21 -2.43
C TYR A 140 -0.44 -10.17 -3.00
N GLN A 141 -1.65 -10.22 -2.44
CA GLN A 141 -2.75 -11.03 -2.98
C GLN A 141 -3.15 -10.56 -4.38
N ASN A 142 -3.33 -9.26 -4.58
CA ASN A 142 -3.65 -8.69 -5.89
C ASN A 142 -2.57 -9.00 -6.94
N LEU A 143 -1.29 -8.91 -6.56
CA LEU A 143 -0.17 -9.26 -7.45
C LEU A 143 -0.19 -10.74 -7.82
N TYR A 144 -0.45 -11.61 -6.84
CA TYR A 144 -0.54 -13.05 -7.08
C TYR A 144 -1.70 -13.40 -8.01
N ASP A 145 -2.89 -12.86 -7.75
CA ASP A 145 -4.08 -13.11 -8.55
C ASP A 145 -3.90 -12.62 -9.99
N GLN A 146 -3.26 -11.48 -10.18
CA GLN A 146 -2.96 -10.97 -11.50
C GLN A 146 -1.89 -11.77 -12.23
N ALA A 147 -0.85 -12.23 -11.54
CA ALA A 147 0.17 -13.09 -12.12
C ALA A 147 -0.40 -14.44 -12.57
N VAL A 148 -1.39 -14.97 -11.85
CA VAL A 148 -2.07 -16.24 -12.20
C VAL A 148 -3.08 -16.04 -13.34
N THR A 149 -3.69 -14.86 -13.47
CA THR A 149 -4.70 -14.56 -14.51
C THR A 149 -4.07 -14.19 -15.87
N ILE A 150 -2.79 -13.82 -15.88
CA ILE A 150 -2.03 -13.59 -17.12
C ILE A 150 -1.61 -14.93 -17.73
#